data_af346d85bff79f6da5b0ce1a5b38d7b4
#
_entry.id   af346d85bff79f6da5b0ce1a5b38d7b4
#
_cell.length_a   1.000
_cell.length_b   1.000
_cell.length_c   1.000
_cell.angle_alpha   90.00
_cell.angle_beta   90.00
_cell.angle_gamma   90.00
#
_symmetry.space_group_name_H-M   'P 1'
#
loop_
_entity.id
_entity.type
_entity.pdbx_description
1 polymer ?
#
loop_
_entity_poly.entity_id
_entity_poly.type
_entity_poly.pdbx_seq_one_letter_code
_entity_poly.pdbx_strand_id
1 'polypeptide(L)'
;MAQNVLSITQLTEYIRGRLDDDPFLGQVAVRGEISNYKVYPSGHHYFTLKDEGAALKCIMFKGNAMRLRFRPDNGMKVIAMGKVTVYPRDGAYQLYCAAMAMDGVGDLYAAFEQLKKKLAAQGLFDPAPVSYTHLRAHETRSNL
;
A
#
# COMPACT_ATOMS: atom_id res chain seq x y z
N MET A 1 -16.64 17.72 -27.63
CA MET A 1 -16.53 18.00 -26.21
C MET A 1 -15.40 18.96 -25.94
N ALA A 2 -15.69 19.97 -25.19
CA ALA A 2 -14.63 20.91 -24.85
C ALA A 2 -13.64 20.23 -23.90
N GLN A 3 -12.40 20.38 -24.19
CA GLN A 3 -11.34 19.88 -23.36
C GLN A 3 -10.70 21.03 -22.62
N ASN A 4 -10.71 20.96 -21.31
CA ASN A 4 -9.98 21.92 -20.52
C ASN A 4 -8.51 21.55 -20.54
N VAL A 5 -7.70 22.56 -20.76
CA VAL A 5 -6.26 22.34 -20.70
C VAL A 5 -5.83 22.37 -19.24
N LEU A 6 -5.19 21.31 -18.79
CA LEU A 6 -4.76 21.16 -17.42
C LEU A 6 -3.25 21.38 -17.31
N SER A 7 -2.83 21.91 -16.18
CA SER A 7 -1.42 21.87 -15.86
C SER A 7 -1.06 20.44 -15.45
N ILE A 8 0.22 20.13 -15.42
CA ILE A 8 0.68 18.82 -14.98
C ILE A 8 0.23 18.59 -13.53
N THR A 9 0.36 19.61 -12.69
CA THR A 9 -0.08 19.51 -11.30
C THR A 9 -1.56 19.19 -11.20
N GLN A 10 -2.38 19.88 -12.00
CA GLN A 10 -3.82 19.63 -11.97
C GLN A 10 -4.16 18.20 -12.38
N LEU A 11 -3.50 17.69 -13.42
CA LEU A 11 -3.73 16.33 -13.86
C LEU A 11 -3.31 15.34 -12.77
N THR A 12 -2.14 15.54 -12.20
CA THR A 12 -1.62 14.65 -11.16
C THR A 12 -2.53 14.64 -9.94
N GLU A 13 -3.01 15.83 -9.51
CA GLU A 13 -3.91 15.88 -8.37
C GLU A 13 -5.27 15.25 -8.67
N TYR A 14 -5.72 15.36 -9.90
CA TYR A 14 -6.95 14.67 -10.26
C TYR A 14 -6.81 13.16 -10.14
N ILE A 15 -5.72 12.62 -10.70
CA ILE A 15 -5.47 11.18 -10.63
C ILE A 15 -5.32 10.74 -9.18
N ARG A 16 -4.58 11.53 -8.39
CA ARG A 16 -4.39 11.22 -6.98
C ARG A 16 -5.73 11.16 -6.25
N GLY A 17 -6.61 12.12 -6.51
CA GLY A 17 -7.92 12.12 -5.88
C GLY A 17 -8.74 10.89 -6.24
N ARG A 18 -8.64 10.46 -7.50
CA ARG A 18 -9.36 9.25 -7.93
C ARG A 18 -8.85 8.01 -7.20
N LEU A 19 -7.55 7.91 -7.00
CA LEU A 19 -6.99 6.80 -6.25
C LEU A 19 -7.37 6.89 -4.77
N ASP A 20 -7.30 8.08 -4.20
CA ASP A 20 -7.60 8.26 -2.78
C ASP A 20 -9.06 7.97 -2.46
N ASP A 21 -9.96 8.15 -3.43
CA ASP A 21 -11.37 7.88 -3.23
C ASP A 21 -11.73 6.40 -3.37
N ASP A 22 -10.80 5.59 -3.82
CA ASP A 22 -11.07 4.17 -4.06
C ASP A 22 -10.81 3.39 -2.77
N PRO A 23 -11.86 2.82 -2.16
CA PRO A 23 -11.68 2.09 -0.91
C PRO A 23 -10.79 0.85 -1.05
N PHE A 24 -10.77 0.24 -2.23
CA PHE A 24 -9.90 -0.91 -2.44
C PHE A 24 -8.43 -0.50 -2.35
N LEU A 25 -8.08 0.62 -2.97
CA LEU A 25 -6.69 1.10 -2.97
C LEU A 25 -6.26 1.66 -1.61
N GLY A 26 -7.21 1.98 -0.76
CA GLY A 26 -6.89 2.44 0.59
C GLY A 26 -6.39 1.34 1.51
N GLN A 27 -6.56 0.09 1.08
CA GLN A 27 -6.21 -1.03 1.95
C GLN A 27 -5.94 -2.26 1.08
N VAL A 28 -4.74 -2.33 0.52
CA VAL A 28 -4.35 -3.45 -0.35
C VAL A 28 -3.29 -4.29 0.32
N ALA A 29 -3.20 -5.53 -0.13
CA ALA A 29 -2.09 -6.41 0.24
C ALA A 29 -1.45 -6.87 -1.07
N VAL A 30 -0.16 -6.64 -1.21
CA VAL A 30 0.56 -6.98 -2.43
C VAL A 30 1.74 -7.87 -2.11
N ARG A 31 2.01 -8.80 -3.01
CA ARG A 31 3.10 -9.75 -2.86
C ARG A 31 4.23 -9.35 -3.79
N GLY A 32 5.45 -9.37 -3.28
CA GLY A 32 6.59 -9.07 -4.11
C GLY A 32 7.91 -9.35 -3.43
N GLU A 33 8.97 -9.16 -4.18
CA GLU A 33 10.33 -9.33 -3.68
C GLU A 33 10.92 -7.96 -3.41
N ILE A 34 11.57 -7.81 -2.25
CA ILE A 34 12.17 -6.55 -1.85
C ILE A 34 13.44 -6.29 -2.64
N SER A 35 13.60 -5.05 -3.11
CA SER A 35 14.84 -4.58 -3.68
C SER A 35 15.05 -3.11 -3.31
N ASN A 36 16.31 -2.66 -3.39
CA ASN A 36 16.68 -1.27 -3.07
C ASN A 36 16.20 -0.81 -1.71
N TYR A 37 16.32 -1.66 -0.71
CA TYR A 37 15.88 -1.33 0.64
C TYR A 37 16.84 -0.34 1.28
N LYS A 38 16.31 0.76 1.78
CA LYS A 38 17.11 1.81 2.41
C LYS A 38 16.39 2.34 3.63
N VAL A 39 17.14 2.56 4.70
CA VAL A 39 16.64 3.20 5.91
C VAL A 39 17.29 4.57 5.99
N TYR A 40 16.49 5.60 5.97
CA TYR A 40 17.00 6.97 6.01
C TYR A 40 17.20 7.43 7.44
N PRO A 41 18.00 8.50 7.65
CA PRO A 41 18.22 9.00 9.01
C PRO A 41 16.95 9.36 9.76
N SER A 42 15.89 9.70 9.02
CA SER A 42 14.59 9.96 9.63
C SER A 42 13.95 8.74 10.26
N GLY A 43 14.47 7.56 9.94
CA GLY A 43 13.86 6.31 10.37
C GLY A 43 12.85 5.73 9.41
N HIS A 44 12.57 6.44 8.32
CA HIS A 44 11.65 5.92 7.30
C HIS A 44 12.36 4.94 6.40
N HIS A 45 11.66 3.88 6.00
CA HIS A 45 12.19 2.83 5.14
C HIS A 45 11.64 3.00 3.75
N TYR A 46 12.53 2.98 2.76
CA TYR A 46 12.16 3.08 1.34
C TYR A 46 12.63 1.83 0.65
N PHE A 47 11.77 1.24 -0.16
CA PHE A 47 12.13 0.03 -0.89
C PHE A 47 11.24 -0.11 -2.12
N THR A 48 11.58 -1.07 -2.96
CA THR A 48 10.80 -1.41 -4.12
C THR A 48 10.34 -2.86 -3.97
N LEU A 49 9.08 -3.12 -4.27
CA LEU A 49 8.58 -4.47 -4.40
C LEU A 49 8.46 -4.79 -5.88
N LYS A 50 8.93 -5.94 -6.29
CA LYS A 50 8.89 -6.31 -7.70
C LYS A 50 8.45 -7.75 -7.86
N ASP A 51 7.91 -8.04 -9.04
CA ASP A 51 7.64 -9.39 -9.49
C ASP A 51 8.07 -9.47 -10.96
N GLU A 52 7.63 -10.49 -11.65
CA GLU A 52 8.08 -10.72 -13.03
C GLU A 52 7.69 -9.61 -13.99
N GLY A 53 6.60 -8.92 -13.71
CA GLY A 53 6.05 -7.98 -14.68
C GLY A 53 6.07 -6.52 -14.27
N ALA A 54 6.35 -6.21 -13.00
CA ALA A 54 6.19 -4.84 -12.54
C ALA A 54 6.99 -4.58 -11.28
N ALA A 55 7.12 -3.29 -10.96
CA ALA A 55 7.80 -2.84 -9.75
C ALA A 55 6.97 -1.73 -9.13
N LEU A 56 6.94 -1.71 -7.80
CA LEU A 56 6.16 -0.75 -7.04
C LEU A 56 7.02 -0.13 -5.95
N LYS A 57 7.13 1.17 -5.97
CA LYS A 57 7.87 1.88 -4.91
C LYS A 57 7.04 1.92 -3.64
N CYS A 58 7.71 1.69 -2.53
CA CYS A 58 7.06 1.63 -1.23
C CYS A 58 7.78 2.50 -0.23
N ILE A 59 7.02 3.06 0.70
CA ILE A 59 7.57 3.76 1.83
C ILE A 59 6.89 3.25 3.09
N MET A 60 7.67 2.98 4.12
CA MET A 60 7.14 2.61 5.42
C MET A 60 7.66 3.63 6.42
N PHE A 61 6.76 4.41 6.99
CA PHE A 61 7.15 5.43 7.93
C PHE A 61 7.65 4.80 9.23
N LYS A 62 8.46 5.56 9.94
CA LYS A 62 9.15 5.08 11.14
C LYS A 62 8.23 4.37 12.11
N GLY A 63 7.05 4.94 12.39
CA GLY A 63 6.13 4.35 13.35
C GLY A 63 5.68 2.95 12.97
N ASN A 64 5.48 2.72 11.67
CA ASN A 64 5.10 1.39 11.19
C ASN A 64 6.29 0.46 11.15
N ALA A 65 7.45 1.00 10.75
CA ALA A 65 8.66 0.19 10.64
C ALA A 65 9.08 -0.37 12.00
N MET A 66 8.82 0.36 13.07
CA MET A 66 9.14 -0.10 14.41
C MET A 66 8.32 -1.30 14.86
N ARG A 67 7.22 -1.57 14.18
CA ARG A 67 6.34 -2.69 14.51
C ARG A 67 6.63 -3.96 13.71
N LEU A 68 7.63 -3.90 12.82
CA LEU A 68 7.97 -5.08 12.04
C LEU A 68 8.46 -6.20 12.93
N ARG A 69 8.06 -7.42 12.58
CA ARG A 69 8.44 -8.61 13.34
C ARG A 69 9.66 -9.30 12.78
N PHE A 70 10.21 -8.76 11.71
CA PHE A 70 11.41 -9.32 11.09
C PHE A 70 12.21 -8.15 10.52
N ARG A 71 13.45 -8.43 10.16
CA ARG A 71 14.30 -7.41 9.54
C ARG A 71 14.24 -7.59 8.02
N PRO A 72 13.60 -6.65 7.32
CA PRO A 72 13.52 -6.75 5.87
C PRO A 72 14.90 -6.63 5.23
N ASP A 73 15.09 -7.33 4.13
CA ASP A 73 16.32 -7.28 3.38
C ASP A 73 16.03 -7.54 1.91
N ASN A 74 16.96 -7.11 1.06
CA ASN A 74 16.82 -7.32 -0.38
C ASN A 74 16.75 -8.81 -0.68
N GLY A 75 15.88 -9.16 -1.63
CA GLY A 75 15.70 -10.54 -2.03
C GLY A 75 14.63 -11.30 -1.26
N MET A 76 14.14 -10.72 -0.18
CA MET A 76 13.09 -11.39 0.60
C MET A 76 11.74 -11.26 -0.09
N LYS A 77 10.95 -12.32 -0.04
CA LYS A 77 9.59 -12.30 -0.55
C LYS A 77 8.63 -12.00 0.58
N VAL A 78 7.84 -10.96 0.40
CA VAL A 78 6.97 -10.45 1.46
C VAL A 78 5.59 -10.14 0.92
N ILE A 79 4.67 -9.94 1.84
CA ILE A 79 3.35 -9.37 1.54
C ILE A 79 3.28 -8.06 2.30
N ALA A 80 3.07 -6.97 1.56
CA ALA A 80 3.01 -5.63 2.14
C ALA A 80 1.58 -5.13 2.06
N MET A 81 1.13 -4.52 3.13
CA MET A 81 -0.24 -4.03 3.24
C MET A 81 -0.22 -2.55 3.50
N GLY A 82 -1.10 -1.83 2.82
CA GLY A 82 -1.18 -0.40 3.01
C GLY A 82 -2.03 0.29 1.97
N LYS A 83 -1.75 1.55 1.75
CA LYS A 83 -2.52 2.40 0.87
C LYS A 83 -1.72 2.73 -0.38
N VAL A 84 -2.38 2.63 -1.52
CA VAL A 84 -1.79 3.06 -2.79
C VAL A 84 -2.29 4.46 -3.11
N THR A 85 -1.36 5.36 -3.41
CA THR A 85 -1.70 6.72 -3.82
C THR A 85 -0.61 7.23 -4.77
N VAL A 86 -0.82 8.43 -5.29
CA VAL A 86 0.14 9.06 -6.19
C VAL A 86 1.08 9.94 -5.39
N TYR A 87 2.38 9.82 -5.66
CA TYR A 87 3.36 10.76 -5.14
C TYR A 87 3.39 11.94 -6.11
N PRO A 88 2.90 13.13 -5.70
CA PRO A 88 2.65 14.20 -6.67
C PRO A 88 3.87 14.68 -7.41
N ARG A 89 5.01 14.69 -6.75
CA ARG A 89 6.22 15.23 -7.36
C ARG A 89 6.67 14.42 -8.56
N ASP A 90 6.53 13.08 -8.48
CA ASP A 90 6.98 12.19 -9.55
C ASP A 90 5.85 11.78 -10.48
N GLY A 91 4.60 11.99 -10.07
CA GLY A 91 3.47 11.51 -10.84
C GLY A 91 3.34 9.99 -10.84
N ALA A 92 4.01 9.32 -9.93
CA ALA A 92 4.02 7.87 -9.87
C ALA A 92 3.19 7.38 -8.68
N TYR A 93 2.51 6.23 -8.86
CA TYR A 93 1.81 5.67 -7.71
C TYR A 93 2.79 4.89 -6.85
N GLN A 94 2.51 4.86 -5.56
CA GLN A 94 3.34 4.22 -4.56
C GLN A 94 2.49 3.55 -3.51
N LEU A 95 3.08 2.63 -2.78
CA LEU A 95 2.46 2.01 -1.62
C LEU A 95 2.98 2.65 -0.35
N TYR A 96 2.08 3.21 0.45
CA TYR A 96 2.39 3.64 1.81
C TYR A 96 2.15 2.42 2.69
N CYS A 97 3.22 1.72 3.00
CA CYS A 97 3.15 0.41 3.63
C CYS A 97 2.89 0.55 5.13
N ALA A 98 1.80 -0.03 5.60
CA ALA A 98 1.45 0.04 7.01
C ALA A 98 1.92 -1.20 7.77
N ALA A 99 2.00 -2.32 7.08
CA ALA A 99 2.42 -3.58 7.70
C ALA A 99 3.03 -4.47 6.63
N MET A 100 3.88 -5.39 7.06
CA MET A 100 4.56 -6.28 6.14
C MET A 100 4.81 -7.61 6.85
N ALA A 101 4.67 -8.70 6.11
CA ALA A 101 4.91 -10.04 6.63
C ALA A 101 5.72 -10.83 5.63
N MET A 102 6.48 -11.79 6.12
CA MET A 102 7.16 -12.71 5.24
C MET A 102 6.14 -13.58 4.53
N ASP A 103 6.34 -13.76 3.22
CA ASP A 103 5.40 -14.53 2.43
C ASP A 103 5.48 -16.00 2.82
N GLY A 104 4.30 -16.58 2.99
CA GLY A 104 4.21 -18.04 3.12
C GLY A 104 3.90 -18.56 4.48
N VAL A 105 3.60 -17.76 5.50
CA VAL A 105 3.29 -18.35 6.77
C VAL A 105 2.38 -17.53 7.65
N GLY A 106 2.30 -17.92 8.91
CA GLY A 106 1.40 -17.35 9.87
C GLY A 106 1.59 -15.87 10.13
N ASP A 107 2.72 -15.33 9.75
CA ASP A 107 2.97 -13.89 9.92
C ASP A 107 2.00 -13.02 9.15
N LEU A 108 1.45 -13.54 8.07
CA LEU A 108 0.50 -12.78 7.28
C LEU A 108 -0.75 -12.44 8.11
N TYR A 109 -1.25 -13.41 8.85
CA TYR A 109 -2.43 -13.17 9.67
C TYR A 109 -2.15 -12.11 10.73
N ALA A 110 -1.00 -12.21 11.38
CA ALA A 110 -0.64 -11.24 12.42
C ALA A 110 -0.50 -9.84 11.83
N ALA A 111 0.07 -9.73 10.63
CA ALA A 111 0.22 -8.43 9.97
C ALA A 111 -1.14 -7.84 9.60
N PHE A 112 -2.05 -8.67 9.15
CA PHE A 112 -3.41 -8.25 8.84
C PHE A 112 -4.12 -7.71 10.08
N GLU A 113 -3.99 -8.41 11.20
CA GLU A 113 -4.60 -7.97 12.44
C GLU A 113 -4.02 -6.64 12.89
N GLN A 114 -2.71 -6.48 12.74
CA GLN A 114 -2.05 -5.23 13.07
C GLN A 114 -2.60 -4.08 12.23
N LEU A 115 -2.78 -4.30 10.94
CA LEU A 115 -3.30 -3.28 10.05
C LEU A 115 -4.73 -2.90 10.43
N LYS A 116 -5.57 -3.89 10.72
CA LYS A 116 -6.95 -3.62 11.11
C LYS A 116 -7.02 -2.79 12.38
N LYS A 117 -6.19 -3.12 13.37
CA LYS A 117 -6.15 -2.37 14.61
C LYS A 117 -5.71 -0.94 14.37
N LYS A 118 -4.73 -0.76 13.52
CA LYS A 118 -4.24 0.58 13.22
C LYS A 118 -5.31 1.43 12.57
N LEU A 119 -6.02 0.88 11.60
CA LEU A 119 -7.06 1.61 10.90
C LEU A 119 -8.22 1.95 11.83
N ALA A 120 -8.59 1.02 12.70
CA ALA A 120 -9.65 1.28 13.68
C ALA A 120 -9.24 2.39 14.63
N ALA A 121 -8.00 2.36 15.11
CA ALA A 121 -7.51 3.37 16.04
C ALA A 121 -7.47 4.76 15.41
N GLN A 122 -7.25 4.83 14.12
CA GLN A 122 -7.22 6.10 13.41
C GLN A 122 -8.60 6.57 12.97
N GLY A 123 -9.61 5.76 13.19
CA GLY A 123 -10.95 6.11 12.75
C GLY A 123 -11.14 6.05 11.26
N LEU A 124 -10.22 5.45 10.55
CA LEU A 124 -10.30 5.33 9.10
C LEU A 124 -11.03 4.11 8.64
N PHE A 125 -11.16 3.13 9.49
CA PHE A 125 -11.84 1.90 9.14
C PHE A 125 -13.34 2.09 9.30
N ASP A 126 -14.06 1.83 8.24
CA ASP A 126 -15.52 1.94 8.27
C ASP A 126 -16.09 0.53 8.10
N PRO A 127 -16.65 -0.02 9.14
CA PRO A 127 -17.19 -1.38 9.05
C PRO A 127 -18.40 -1.48 8.15
N ALA A 128 -18.96 -0.39 7.77
CA ALA A 128 -20.13 -0.45 6.94
C ALA A 128 -19.76 -0.59 5.51
N PRO A 129 -19.15 -0.73 4.90
CA PRO A 129 -19.05 -0.77 3.51
C PRO A 129 -18.63 -1.87 2.78
N VAL A 130 -18.81 -1.62 3.03
CA VAL A 130 -18.48 -1.88 2.41
C VAL A 130 -18.30 -2.61 1.71
N SER A 131 -18.53 -2.71 1.44
CA SER A 131 -18.48 -3.22 0.80
C SER A 131 -17.70 -3.92 0.28
N TYR A 132 -17.37 -4.31 0.37
CA TYR A 132 -16.77 -4.85 -0.13
C TYR A 132 -16.87 -5.93 -0.33
N THR A 133 -17.30 -6.21 -0.19
CA THR A 133 -17.57 -7.03 -0.47
C THR A 133 -17.71 -7.41 -1.44
N HIS A 134 -17.92 -7.10 -1.87
CA HIS A 134 -18.07 -7.24 -2.87
C HIS A 134 -17.29 -7.43 -3.55
N LEU A 135 -17.02 -7.26 -3.32
CA LEU A 135 -16.38 -7.44 -3.97
C LEU A 135 -15.82 -8.22 -4.05
N ARG A 136 -16.03 -8.57 -3.78
CA ARG A 136 -15.78 -9.37 -3.96
C ARG A 136 -15.74 -9.96 -4.22
N ALA A 137 -15.85 -9.88 -4.39
CA ALA A 137 -16.00 -10.35 -4.76
C ALA A 137 -15.71 -10.51 -5.23
N HIS A 138 -15.61 -10.35 -5.40
CA HIS A 138 -15.42 -10.43 -5.88
C HIS A 138 -14.76 -10.65 -5.82
N GLU A 139 -14.42 -10.61 -5.77
CA GLU A 139 -14.05 -10.83 -5.70
C GLU A 139 -13.52 -11.14 -5.53
N THR A 140 -13.36 -11.25 -5.64
CA THR A 140 -13.00 -11.62 -5.60
C THR A 140 -12.57 -11.79 -5.60
N ARG A 141 -12.48 -11.85 -5.65
CA ARG A 141 -12.19 -12.01 -5.70
C ARG A 141 -11.64 -12.24 -5.29
N SER A 142 -11.50 -12.11 -5.33
CA SER A 142 -11.12 -12.20 -5.02
C SER A 142 -10.55 -12.21 -4.61
N ASN A 143 -10.38 -12.22 -4.67
CA ASN A 143 -9.97 -12.20 -4.39
C ASN A 143 -9.50 -12.22 -4.03
N LEU A 144 -9.20 -12.25 -3.96
CA LEU A 144 -9.00 -12.32 -3.79
C LEU A 144 -9.00 -12.64 -3.57
#